data_509e41155bed90c91628f2bab44f5bcd
#
_entry.id   509e41155bed90c91628f2bab44f5bcd
#
_cell.length_a   1.000
_cell.length_b   1.000
_cell.length_c   1.000
_cell.angle_alpha   90.00
_cell.angle_beta   90.00
_cell.angle_gamma   90.00
#
_symmetry.space_group_name_H-M   'P 1'
#
loop_
_entity.id
_entity.type
_entity.pdbx_description
1 polymer ?
#
loop_
_entity_poly.entity_id
_entity_poly.type
_entity_poly.pdbx_seq_one_letter_code
_entity_poly.pdbx_strand_id
1 'polypeptide(L)'
;MQAGSSTLTAQEFIAQVLATRPRIAVFDCDGTLWPGDSGMGFFYWELARNFVSPEVERHIRHRYDEYLAGRVDELAICGEMIQINEGVEEQRLRAAAREFFAAEVRPQIFPEMQELTRRLAEQGCELWAVSSTNNWVVEAGAGEFGIAPERCLAATLEVRDGRITRKLLKVPTDEMKQTAIEEFIGRPVDAVFGNSMHDFAMLERAAKPYAINPNPDLAQRAAELGWTVYQPHRNGTGA
;
A
#
# COMPACT_ATOMS: atom_id res chain seq x y z
N MET A 1 36.40 0.23 8.51
CA MET A 1 35.94 -1.16 8.39
C MET A 1 34.44 -1.05 8.03
N GLN A 2 34.11 -1.22 6.76
CA GLN A 2 32.70 -1.33 6.34
C GLN A 2 32.19 -2.68 6.85
N ALA A 3 31.28 -2.64 7.82
CA ALA A 3 30.51 -3.82 8.20
C ALA A 3 29.67 -4.19 6.96
N GLY A 4 30.02 -5.32 6.32
CA GLY A 4 29.21 -5.87 5.24
C GLY A 4 27.80 -6.11 5.78
N SER A 5 26.83 -5.34 5.30
CA SER A 5 25.40 -5.61 5.55
C SER A 5 25.10 -6.97 4.92
N SER A 6 25.07 -8.02 5.73
CA SER A 6 24.59 -9.33 5.31
C SER A 6 23.13 -9.17 4.96
N THR A 7 22.79 -9.32 3.69
CA THR A 7 21.40 -9.30 3.23
C THR A 7 20.68 -10.49 3.86
N LEU A 8 19.61 -10.24 4.63
CA LEU A 8 18.80 -11.30 5.23
C LEU A 8 18.20 -12.18 4.14
N THR A 9 18.28 -13.49 4.31
CA THR A 9 17.49 -14.42 3.50
C THR A 9 15.99 -14.31 3.86
N ALA A 10 15.10 -14.76 2.98
CA ALA A 10 13.67 -14.79 3.25
C ALA A 10 13.32 -15.52 4.56
N GLN A 11 13.97 -16.67 4.79
CA GLN A 11 13.74 -17.48 5.99
C GLN A 11 14.20 -16.77 7.26
N GLU A 12 15.36 -16.12 7.24
CA GLU A 12 15.89 -15.36 8.37
C GLU A 12 14.99 -14.16 8.69
N PHE A 13 14.58 -13.41 7.66
CA PHE A 13 13.66 -12.28 7.83
C PHE A 13 12.34 -12.72 8.46
N ILE A 14 11.68 -13.72 7.88
CA ILE A 14 10.40 -14.24 8.39
C ILE A 14 10.58 -14.74 9.83
N ALA A 15 11.63 -15.51 10.13
CA ALA A 15 11.90 -16.01 11.46
C ALA A 15 12.13 -14.87 12.48
N GLN A 16 12.84 -13.82 12.09
CA GLN A 16 13.06 -12.64 12.92
C GLN A 16 11.75 -11.94 13.27
N VAL A 17 10.86 -11.71 12.28
CA VAL A 17 9.56 -11.08 12.51
C VAL A 17 8.70 -11.94 13.44
N LEU A 18 8.56 -13.22 13.15
CA LEU A 18 7.73 -14.15 13.93
C LEU A 18 8.20 -14.34 15.39
N ALA A 19 9.52 -14.22 15.63
CA ALA A 19 10.08 -14.29 16.97
C ALA A 19 9.62 -13.13 17.87
N THR A 20 9.22 -11.98 17.28
CA THR A 20 8.67 -10.84 18.03
C THR A 20 7.23 -11.06 18.51
N ARG A 21 6.53 -12.04 17.95
CA ARG A 21 5.13 -12.40 18.25
C ARG A 21 4.19 -11.18 18.25
N PRO A 22 4.13 -10.42 17.16
CA PRO A 22 3.28 -9.24 17.10
C PRO A 22 1.81 -9.63 17.20
N ARG A 23 1.03 -8.85 17.94
CA ARG A 23 -0.43 -9.02 18.05
C ARG A 23 -1.14 -8.26 16.93
N ILE A 24 -0.56 -7.14 16.50
CA ILE A 24 -1.06 -6.29 15.41
C ILE A 24 0.10 -5.98 14.48
N ALA A 25 -0.08 -6.29 13.20
CA ALA A 25 0.85 -5.97 12.13
C ALA A 25 0.16 -5.12 11.05
N VAL A 26 0.80 -4.04 10.65
CA VAL A 26 0.29 -3.10 9.64
C VAL A 26 1.24 -3.09 8.45
N PHE A 27 0.68 -3.19 7.26
CA PHE A 27 1.41 -3.24 6.00
C PHE A 27 1.00 -2.09 5.09
N ASP A 28 1.97 -1.35 4.56
CA ASP A 28 1.78 -0.66 3.31
C ASP A 28 1.61 -1.70 2.19
N CYS A 29 1.07 -1.28 1.03
CA CYS A 29 0.76 -2.19 -0.07
C CYS A 29 1.78 -2.12 -1.20
N ASP A 30 1.81 -0.99 -1.92
CA ASP A 30 2.63 -0.77 -3.11
C ASP A 30 4.11 -0.67 -2.75
N GLY A 31 4.95 -1.53 -3.35
CA GLY A 31 6.36 -1.66 -2.99
C GLY A 31 6.62 -2.51 -1.73
N THR A 32 5.59 -2.85 -0.95
CA THR A 32 5.69 -3.60 0.31
C THR A 32 5.12 -5.02 0.20
N LEU A 33 3.88 -5.19 -0.23
CA LEU A 33 3.25 -6.51 -0.44
C LEU A 33 3.43 -7.00 -1.89
N TRP A 34 3.44 -6.07 -2.83
CA TRP A 34 3.71 -6.28 -4.26
C TRP A 34 4.55 -5.13 -4.80
N PRO A 35 5.31 -5.33 -5.89
CA PRO A 35 6.14 -4.29 -6.48
C PRO A 35 5.32 -3.27 -7.27
N GLY A 36 5.91 -2.09 -7.50
CA GLY A 36 5.34 -1.04 -8.34
C GLY A 36 4.33 -0.18 -7.60
N ASP A 37 3.47 0.47 -8.37
CA ASP A 37 2.42 1.37 -7.94
C ASP A 37 1.10 0.91 -8.57
N SER A 38 0.28 0.22 -7.79
CA SER A 38 -0.99 -0.32 -8.26
C SER A 38 -2.07 0.76 -8.42
N GLY A 39 -1.92 1.89 -7.73
CA GLY A 39 -2.78 3.06 -7.91
C GLY A 39 -2.63 3.65 -9.30
N MET A 40 -1.39 3.94 -9.71
CA MET A 40 -1.08 4.41 -11.05
C MET A 40 -1.38 3.36 -12.13
N GLY A 41 -1.07 2.09 -11.85
CA GLY A 41 -1.40 1.00 -12.77
C GLY A 41 -2.89 0.93 -13.07
N PHE A 42 -3.72 0.99 -12.04
CA PHE A 42 -5.18 0.99 -12.18
C PHE A 42 -5.69 2.25 -12.88
N PHE A 43 -5.16 3.42 -12.56
CA PHE A 43 -5.47 4.67 -13.25
C PHE A 43 -5.29 4.55 -14.77
N TYR A 44 -4.12 4.09 -15.24
CA TYR A 44 -3.90 3.88 -16.67
C TYR A 44 -4.80 2.79 -17.27
N TRP A 45 -5.09 1.75 -16.49
CA TRP A 45 -5.99 0.68 -16.90
C TRP A 45 -7.43 1.18 -17.09
N GLU A 46 -7.91 2.08 -16.22
CA GLU A 46 -9.21 2.75 -16.35
C GLU A 46 -9.27 3.64 -17.59
N LEU A 47 -8.22 4.44 -17.83
CA LEU A 47 -8.15 5.32 -19.00
C LEU A 47 -8.19 4.50 -20.31
N ALA A 48 -7.43 3.42 -20.39
CA ALA A 48 -7.40 2.55 -21.56
C ALA A 48 -8.74 1.87 -21.86
N ARG A 49 -9.64 1.78 -20.88
CA ARG A 49 -10.98 1.17 -20.97
C ARG A 49 -12.13 2.17 -20.99
N ASN A 50 -11.83 3.45 -21.15
CA ASN A 50 -12.81 4.55 -21.21
C ASN A 50 -13.76 4.57 -19.98
N PHE A 51 -13.21 4.37 -18.78
CA PHE A 51 -13.98 4.54 -17.53
C PHE A 51 -14.30 6.00 -17.28
N VAL A 52 -13.46 6.91 -17.74
CA VAL A 52 -13.60 8.36 -17.59
C VAL A 52 -13.67 9.05 -18.95
N SER A 53 -14.22 10.26 -18.98
CA SER A 53 -14.28 11.04 -20.22
C SER A 53 -12.89 11.55 -20.63
N PRO A 54 -12.65 11.83 -21.94
CA PRO A 54 -11.37 12.41 -22.40
C PRO A 54 -11.05 13.76 -21.74
N GLU A 55 -12.05 14.50 -21.28
CA GLU A 55 -11.87 15.76 -20.56
C GLU A 55 -11.27 15.50 -19.16
N VAL A 56 -11.88 14.56 -18.40
CA VAL A 56 -11.39 14.13 -17.08
C VAL A 56 -9.97 13.58 -17.21
N GLU A 57 -9.71 12.75 -18.24
CA GLU A 57 -8.37 12.22 -18.49
C GLU A 57 -7.33 13.33 -18.69
N ARG A 58 -7.60 14.32 -19.55
CA ARG A 58 -6.67 15.44 -19.78
C ARG A 58 -6.43 16.24 -18.51
N HIS A 59 -7.48 16.49 -17.73
CA HIS A 59 -7.38 17.22 -16.47
C HIS A 59 -6.49 16.50 -15.47
N ILE A 60 -6.74 15.23 -15.20
CA ILE A 60 -6.00 14.48 -14.17
C ILE A 60 -4.54 14.22 -14.57
N ARG A 61 -4.26 14.03 -15.89
CA ARG A 61 -2.87 13.94 -16.38
C ARG A 61 -2.10 15.23 -16.12
N HIS A 62 -2.71 16.38 -16.39
CA HIS A 62 -2.10 17.67 -16.07
C HIS A 62 -1.85 17.82 -14.56
N ARG A 63 -2.81 17.45 -13.71
CA ARG A 63 -2.64 17.49 -12.26
C ARG A 63 -1.51 16.59 -11.77
N TYR A 64 -1.36 15.41 -12.39
CA TYR A 64 -0.26 14.50 -12.07
C TYR A 64 1.10 15.08 -12.51
N ASP A 65 1.18 15.74 -13.66
CA ASP A 65 2.39 16.47 -14.07
C ASP A 65 2.76 17.61 -13.09
N GLU A 66 1.75 18.31 -12.57
CA GLU A 66 1.94 19.32 -11.51
C GLU A 66 2.48 18.70 -10.20
N TYR A 67 2.00 17.52 -9.82
CA TYR A 67 2.52 16.76 -8.68
C TYR A 67 3.99 16.36 -8.88
N LEU A 68 4.33 15.80 -10.05
CA LEU A 68 5.72 15.45 -10.37
C LEU A 68 6.66 16.67 -10.38
N ALA A 69 6.12 17.84 -10.67
CA ALA A 69 6.86 19.12 -10.62
C ALA A 69 6.88 19.76 -9.22
N GLY A 70 6.35 19.09 -8.19
CA GLY A 70 6.31 19.57 -6.81
C GLY A 70 5.34 20.73 -6.54
N ARG A 71 4.37 20.96 -7.42
CA ARG A 71 3.34 22.02 -7.28
C ARG A 71 2.04 21.55 -6.68
N VAL A 72 1.86 20.26 -6.56
CA VAL A 72 0.71 19.58 -5.90
C VAL A 72 1.28 18.60 -4.90
N ASP A 73 0.71 18.52 -3.72
CA ASP A 73 1.12 17.57 -2.69
C ASP A 73 0.49 16.17 -2.92
N GLU A 74 1.05 15.17 -2.22
CA GLU A 74 0.64 13.77 -2.31
C GLU A 74 -0.83 13.59 -1.91
N LEU A 75 -1.28 14.24 -0.86
CA LEU A 75 -2.66 14.13 -0.36
C LEU A 75 -3.66 14.61 -1.42
N ALA A 76 -3.37 15.73 -2.07
CA ALA A 76 -4.23 16.30 -3.10
C ALA A 76 -4.30 15.38 -4.32
N ILE A 77 -3.14 14.94 -4.85
CA ILE A 77 -3.13 14.13 -6.08
C ILE A 77 -3.77 12.76 -5.86
N CYS A 78 -3.50 12.08 -4.74
CA CYS A 78 -4.14 10.81 -4.41
C CYS A 78 -5.67 10.95 -4.31
N GLY A 79 -6.16 12.05 -3.71
CA GLY A 79 -7.59 12.36 -3.66
C GLY A 79 -8.18 12.62 -5.05
N GLU A 80 -7.54 13.45 -5.86
CA GLU A 80 -8.01 13.79 -7.21
C GLU A 80 -8.03 12.56 -8.14
N MET A 81 -7.02 11.68 -8.03
CA MET A 81 -6.94 10.45 -8.83
C MET A 81 -8.11 9.50 -8.59
N ILE A 82 -8.64 9.41 -7.38
CA ILE A 82 -9.80 8.56 -7.13
C ILE A 82 -11.11 9.28 -7.46
N GLN A 83 -11.15 10.61 -7.37
CA GLN A 83 -12.34 11.43 -7.68
C GLN A 83 -12.73 11.42 -9.17
N ILE A 84 -11.85 10.99 -10.08
CA ILE A 84 -12.19 10.78 -11.50
C ILE A 84 -13.35 9.80 -11.69
N ASN A 85 -13.58 8.94 -10.70
CA ASN A 85 -14.62 7.91 -10.68
C ASN A 85 -16.00 8.42 -10.23
N GLU A 86 -16.17 9.73 -10.05
CA GLU A 86 -17.48 10.31 -9.70
C GLU A 86 -18.57 9.84 -10.66
N GLY A 87 -19.70 9.39 -10.11
CA GLY A 87 -20.87 8.91 -10.86
C GLY A 87 -20.76 7.47 -11.37
N VAL A 88 -19.59 6.84 -11.29
CA VAL A 88 -19.43 5.43 -11.65
C VAL A 88 -20.18 4.54 -10.66
N GLU A 89 -20.79 3.47 -11.14
CA GLU A 89 -21.40 2.45 -10.30
C GLU A 89 -20.28 1.70 -9.54
N GLU A 90 -20.36 1.66 -8.19
CA GLU A 90 -19.30 1.10 -7.35
C GLU A 90 -19.02 -0.35 -7.68
N GLN A 91 -20.03 -1.17 -7.91
CA GLN A 91 -19.86 -2.59 -8.24
C GLN A 91 -19.08 -2.80 -9.54
N ARG A 92 -19.30 -1.92 -10.54
CA ARG A 92 -18.55 -1.94 -11.80
C ARG A 92 -17.07 -1.64 -11.54
N LEU A 93 -16.76 -0.65 -10.71
CA LEU A 93 -15.38 -0.29 -10.38
C LEU A 93 -14.69 -1.37 -9.55
N ARG A 94 -15.39 -1.96 -8.59
CA ARG A 94 -14.89 -3.12 -7.82
C ARG A 94 -14.59 -4.33 -8.72
N ALA A 95 -15.42 -4.60 -9.72
CA ALA A 95 -15.16 -5.66 -10.68
C ALA A 95 -13.91 -5.37 -11.53
N ALA A 96 -13.78 -4.12 -11.99
CA ALA A 96 -12.62 -3.65 -12.74
C ALA A 96 -11.32 -3.74 -11.93
N ALA A 97 -11.34 -3.32 -10.67
CA ALA A 97 -10.18 -3.42 -9.78
C ALA A 97 -9.72 -4.87 -9.54
N ARG A 98 -10.69 -5.80 -9.38
CA ARG A 98 -10.36 -7.24 -9.27
C ARG A 98 -9.76 -7.79 -10.56
N GLU A 99 -10.29 -7.41 -11.73
CA GLU A 99 -9.75 -7.83 -13.03
C GLU A 99 -8.32 -7.29 -13.21
N PHE A 100 -8.12 -6.00 -12.96
CA PHE A 100 -6.80 -5.36 -13.01
C PHE A 100 -5.82 -6.07 -12.07
N PHE A 101 -6.18 -6.22 -10.80
CA PHE A 101 -5.29 -6.83 -9.81
C PHE A 101 -4.91 -8.27 -10.21
N ALA A 102 -5.87 -9.06 -10.66
CA ALA A 102 -5.63 -10.43 -11.07
C ALA A 102 -4.70 -10.54 -12.29
N ALA A 103 -4.83 -9.62 -13.25
CA ALA A 103 -4.06 -9.64 -14.48
C ALA A 103 -2.66 -9.04 -14.32
N GLU A 104 -2.55 -7.91 -13.62
CA GLU A 104 -1.35 -7.08 -13.65
C GLU A 104 -0.52 -7.16 -12.36
N VAL A 105 -1.16 -7.29 -11.19
CA VAL A 105 -0.46 -7.20 -9.89
C VAL A 105 -0.20 -8.58 -9.28
N ARG A 106 -1.22 -9.45 -9.24
CA ARG A 106 -1.11 -10.79 -8.62
C ARG A 106 0.10 -11.61 -9.08
N PRO A 107 0.47 -11.65 -10.37
CA PRO A 107 1.66 -12.40 -10.82
C PRO A 107 2.97 -11.89 -10.22
N GLN A 108 2.98 -10.67 -9.70
CA GLN A 108 4.17 -9.98 -9.21
C GLN A 108 4.24 -9.91 -7.67
N ILE A 109 3.24 -10.41 -6.93
CA ILE A 109 3.23 -10.44 -5.47
C ILE A 109 4.56 -10.99 -4.93
N PHE A 110 5.06 -10.38 -3.87
CA PHE A 110 6.24 -10.89 -3.16
C PHE A 110 5.88 -12.15 -2.36
N PRO A 111 6.39 -13.34 -2.76
CA PRO A 111 6.02 -14.61 -2.12
C PRO A 111 6.36 -14.65 -0.63
N GLU A 112 7.47 -14.02 -0.24
CA GLU A 112 7.92 -13.97 1.13
C GLU A 112 6.97 -13.15 2.01
N MET A 113 6.37 -12.10 1.47
CA MET A 113 5.39 -11.30 2.19
C MET A 113 4.07 -12.07 2.35
N GLN A 114 3.68 -12.85 1.34
CA GLN A 114 2.53 -13.73 1.41
C GLN A 114 2.73 -14.84 2.46
N GLU A 115 3.90 -15.47 2.49
CA GLU A 115 4.27 -16.46 3.51
C GLU A 115 4.34 -15.82 4.91
N LEU A 116 4.91 -14.62 5.04
CA LEU A 116 4.97 -13.90 6.31
C LEU A 116 3.58 -13.63 6.87
N THR A 117 2.69 -13.06 6.08
CA THR A 117 1.32 -12.72 6.53
C THR A 117 0.53 -13.96 6.92
N ARG A 118 0.65 -15.05 6.14
CA ARG A 118 0.04 -16.34 6.45
C ARG A 118 0.51 -16.85 7.83
N ARG A 119 1.82 -16.84 8.08
CA ARG A 119 2.38 -17.32 9.36
C ARG A 119 2.05 -16.42 10.55
N LEU A 120 1.99 -15.10 10.33
CA LEU A 120 1.54 -14.16 11.36
C LEU A 120 0.07 -14.43 11.74
N ALA A 121 -0.80 -14.64 10.76
CA ALA A 121 -2.20 -14.99 10.98
C ALA A 121 -2.34 -16.33 11.76
N GLU A 122 -1.52 -17.34 11.45
CA GLU A 122 -1.46 -18.61 12.19
C GLU A 122 -1.04 -18.45 13.64
N GLN A 123 -0.23 -17.41 13.95
CA GLN A 123 0.10 -17.06 15.34
C GLN A 123 -0.97 -16.20 16.03
N GLY A 124 -2.09 -15.90 15.37
CA GLY A 124 -3.16 -15.06 15.88
C GLY A 124 -2.90 -13.56 15.77
N CYS A 125 -1.95 -13.15 14.93
CA CYS A 125 -1.69 -11.74 14.64
C CYS A 125 -2.84 -11.13 13.84
N GLU A 126 -3.29 -9.96 14.25
CA GLU A 126 -4.26 -9.15 13.52
C GLU A 126 -3.54 -8.36 12.42
N LEU A 127 -3.93 -8.58 11.16
CA LEU A 127 -3.29 -7.98 9.99
C LEU A 127 -4.12 -6.82 9.44
N TRP A 128 -3.45 -5.71 9.11
CA TRP A 128 -4.04 -4.51 8.53
C TRP A 128 -3.24 -4.05 7.30
N ALA A 129 -3.94 -3.46 6.33
CA ALA A 129 -3.33 -2.76 5.21
C ALA A 129 -3.59 -1.25 5.32
N VAL A 130 -2.57 -0.42 5.05
CA VAL A 130 -2.69 1.05 5.03
C VAL A 130 -2.03 1.57 3.77
N SER A 131 -2.79 2.20 2.86
CA SER A 131 -2.30 2.60 1.54
C SER A 131 -2.93 3.90 1.05
N SER A 132 -2.17 4.73 0.34
CA SER A 132 -2.69 5.88 -0.41
C SER A 132 -3.43 5.51 -1.69
N THR A 133 -3.27 4.27 -2.15
CA THR A 133 -4.02 3.72 -3.29
C THR A 133 -5.50 3.56 -2.95
N ASN A 134 -6.36 3.60 -3.97
CA ASN A 134 -7.80 3.45 -3.83
C ASN A 134 -8.20 2.13 -3.16
N ASN A 135 -9.27 2.16 -2.38
CA ASN A 135 -9.73 1.00 -1.62
C ASN A 135 -10.16 -0.18 -2.51
N TRP A 136 -10.63 0.05 -3.73
CA TRP A 136 -11.07 -1.03 -4.63
C TRP A 136 -9.92 -1.94 -5.04
N VAL A 137 -8.74 -1.36 -5.36
CA VAL A 137 -7.53 -2.12 -5.70
C VAL A 137 -6.91 -2.74 -4.45
N VAL A 138 -6.80 -1.98 -3.36
CA VAL A 138 -6.23 -2.49 -2.10
C VAL A 138 -7.03 -3.67 -1.57
N GLU A 139 -8.36 -3.58 -1.50
CA GLU A 139 -9.23 -4.68 -1.05
C GLU A 139 -9.16 -5.90 -2.00
N ALA A 140 -9.01 -5.68 -3.32
CA ALA A 140 -8.83 -6.76 -4.28
C ALA A 140 -7.54 -7.56 -4.03
N GLY A 141 -6.48 -6.87 -3.58
CA GLY A 141 -5.17 -7.46 -3.31
C GLY A 141 -4.98 -8.00 -1.90
N ALA A 142 -5.51 -7.32 -0.91
CA ALA A 142 -5.31 -7.62 0.51
C ALA A 142 -5.77 -9.05 0.90
N GLY A 143 -6.78 -9.57 0.20
CA GLY A 143 -7.25 -10.94 0.38
C GLY A 143 -6.20 -12.01 0.10
N GLU A 144 -5.25 -11.76 -0.80
CA GLU A 144 -4.12 -12.66 -1.09
C GLU A 144 -3.16 -12.82 0.12
N PHE A 145 -3.26 -11.89 1.07
CA PHE A 145 -2.46 -11.86 2.30
C PHE A 145 -3.28 -12.17 3.56
N GLY A 146 -4.54 -12.60 3.40
CA GLY A 146 -5.42 -12.91 4.52
C GLY A 146 -5.93 -11.66 5.28
N ILE A 147 -5.84 -10.48 4.67
CA ILE A 147 -6.34 -9.22 5.24
C ILE A 147 -7.78 -9.01 4.77
N ALA A 148 -8.71 -8.90 5.71
CA ALA A 148 -10.11 -8.66 5.41
C ALA A 148 -10.37 -7.22 4.95
N PRO A 149 -11.38 -6.96 4.08
CA PRO A 149 -11.68 -5.62 3.57
C PRO A 149 -11.87 -4.56 4.67
N GLU A 150 -12.43 -4.93 5.82
CA GLU A 150 -12.67 -4.03 6.96
C GLU A 150 -11.36 -3.58 7.63
N ARG A 151 -10.26 -4.26 7.33
CA ARG A 151 -8.91 -3.95 7.80
C ARG A 151 -8.03 -3.30 6.72
N CYS A 152 -8.64 -2.81 5.65
CA CYS A 152 -7.97 -2.04 4.60
C CYS A 152 -8.25 -0.56 4.80
N LEU A 153 -7.25 0.18 5.27
CA LEU A 153 -7.29 1.63 5.39
C LEU A 153 -6.69 2.23 4.12
N ALA A 154 -7.53 2.55 3.16
CA ALA A 154 -7.11 3.00 1.83
C ALA A 154 -7.85 4.27 1.41
N ALA A 155 -7.40 4.94 0.34
CA ALA A 155 -8.07 6.11 -0.17
C ALA A 155 -9.51 5.76 -0.59
N THR A 156 -10.49 6.46 -0.02
CA THR A 156 -11.89 6.06 -0.09
C THR A 156 -12.80 7.26 -0.37
N LEU A 157 -13.76 7.08 -1.28
CA LEU A 157 -14.87 8.00 -1.55
C LEU A 157 -16.18 7.52 -0.93
N GLU A 158 -17.07 8.47 -0.64
CA GLU A 158 -18.45 8.15 -0.26
C GLU A 158 -19.17 7.48 -1.44
N VAL A 159 -19.92 6.43 -1.14
CA VAL A 159 -20.85 5.81 -2.09
C VAL A 159 -22.28 6.14 -1.64
N ARG A 160 -23.10 6.63 -2.57
CA ARG A 160 -24.51 6.93 -2.32
C ARG A 160 -25.35 6.29 -3.42
N ASP A 161 -26.37 5.54 -3.03
CA ASP A 161 -27.26 4.83 -3.96
C ASP A 161 -26.51 3.96 -4.98
N GLY A 162 -25.40 3.31 -4.54
CA GLY A 162 -24.57 2.45 -5.37
C GLY A 162 -23.63 3.17 -6.34
N ARG A 163 -23.58 4.52 -6.28
CA ARG A 163 -22.71 5.35 -7.12
C ARG A 163 -21.66 6.08 -6.28
N ILE A 164 -20.48 6.20 -6.85
CA ILE A 164 -19.35 6.91 -6.25
C ILE A 164 -19.65 8.42 -6.31
N THR A 165 -19.49 9.09 -5.18
CA THR A 165 -19.56 10.56 -5.10
C THR A 165 -18.17 11.17 -5.12
N ARG A 166 -18.08 12.50 -5.25
CA ARG A 166 -16.79 13.23 -5.18
C ARG A 166 -16.27 13.40 -3.74
N LYS A 167 -17.04 13.01 -2.72
CA LYS A 167 -16.68 13.26 -1.34
C LYS A 167 -15.62 12.29 -0.86
N LEU A 168 -14.42 12.81 -0.58
CA LEU A 168 -13.34 12.08 0.08
C LEU A 168 -13.72 11.75 1.52
N LEU A 169 -13.56 10.50 1.93
CA LEU A 169 -13.72 10.05 3.30
C LEU A 169 -12.38 9.94 4.00
N LYS A 170 -11.36 9.43 3.31
CA LYS A 170 -9.97 9.35 3.80
C LYS A 170 -9.00 9.22 2.63
N VAL A 171 -7.76 9.67 2.85
CA VAL A 171 -6.61 9.46 1.97
C VAL A 171 -5.40 9.23 2.88
N PRO A 172 -5.08 7.97 3.23
CA PRO A 172 -3.96 7.66 4.12
C PRO A 172 -2.62 7.77 3.37
N THR A 173 -2.02 8.95 3.42
CA THR A 173 -0.65 9.20 2.96
C THR A 173 0.12 9.99 4.02
N ASP A 174 1.43 9.90 4.06
CA ASP A 174 2.30 10.60 5.02
C ASP A 174 1.79 10.43 6.48
N GLU A 175 1.66 11.53 7.23
CA GLU A 175 1.12 11.53 8.60
C GLU A 175 -0.31 10.98 8.67
N MET A 176 -1.09 11.05 7.58
CA MET A 176 -2.45 10.53 7.56
C MET A 176 -2.50 9.00 7.63
N LYS A 177 -1.41 8.28 7.27
CA LYS A 177 -1.31 6.83 7.53
C LYS A 177 -1.33 6.55 9.03
N GLN A 178 -0.55 7.29 9.80
CA GLN A 178 -0.53 7.15 11.26
C GLN A 178 -1.86 7.59 11.88
N THR A 179 -2.43 8.69 11.40
CA THR A 179 -3.76 9.15 11.86
C THR A 179 -4.83 8.08 11.64
N ALA A 180 -4.84 7.43 10.47
CA ALA A 180 -5.78 6.34 10.19
C ALA A 180 -5.57 5.13 11.12
N ILE A 181 -4.32 4.78 11.43
CA ILE A 181 -4.01 3.74 12.41
C ILE A 181 -4.57 4.08 13.79
N GLU A 182 -4.36 5.32 14.27
CA GLU A 182 -4.85 5.78 15.57
C GLU A 182 -6.39 5.78 15.64
N GLU A 183 -7.05 6.23 14.57
CA GLU A 183 -8.51 6.32 14.51
C GLU A 183 -9.19 4.95 14.42
N PHE A 184 -8.71 4.06 13.55
CA PHE A 184 -9.40 2.81 13.23
C PHE A 184 -8.89 1.59 14.03
N ILE A 185 -7.61 1.56 14.39
CA ILE A 185 -7.06 0.50 15.23
C ILE A 185 -7.13 0.89 16.71
N GLY A 186 -6.78 2.15 17.06
CA GLY A 186 -6.92 2.71 18.41
C GLY A 186 -6.11 1.98 19.48
N ARG A 187 -5.14 1.17 19.09
CA ARG A 187 -4.28 0.35 19.97
C ARG A 187 -2.83 0.42 19.49
N PRO A 188 -1.83 0.22 20.38
CA PRO A 188 -0.43 0.14 19.97
C PRO A 188 -0.22 -0.94 18.90
N VAL A 189 0.52 -0.59 17.85
CA VAL A 189 0.88 -1.50 16.75
C VAL A 189 2.26 -2.08 17.02
N ASP A 190 2.36 -3.41 16.95
CA ASP A 190 3.61 -4.11 17.30
C ASP A 190 4.60 -4.12 16.12
N ALA A 191 4.12 -4.34 14.89
CA ALA A 191 4.95 -4.40 13.69
C ALA A 191 4.37 -3.57 12.55
N VAL A 192 5.18 -2.76 11.88
CA VAL A 192 4.80 -1.97 10.69
C VAL A 192 5.79 -2.21 9.57
N PHE A 193 5.27 -2.38 8.37
CA PHE A 193 6.00 -2.67 7.14
C PHE A 193 5.71 -1.59 6.11
N GLY A 194 6.75 -0.97 5.53
CA GLY A 194 6.60 0.10 4.55
C GLY A 194 7.82 0.24 3.65
N ASN A 195 7.71 0.93 2.53
CA ASN A 195 8.74 1.02 1.49
C ASN A 195 9.23 2.43 1.17
N SER A 196 8.55 3.46 1.63
CA SER A 196 8.83 4.85 1.24
C SER A 196 8.77 5.84 2.40
N MET A 197 9.20 7.08 2.15
CA MET A 197 9.06 8.16 3.15
C MET A 197 7.61 8.50 3.45
N HIS A 198 6.65 8.17 2.58
CA HIS A 198 5.21 8.29 2.85
C HIS A 198 4.73 7.33 3.95
N ASP A 199 5.56 6.34 4.33
CA ASP A 199 5.28 5.38 5.41
C ASP A 199 5.99 5.78 6.72
N PHE A 200 6.85 6.79 6.66
CA PHE A 200 7.76 7.10 7.76
C PHE A 200 7.02 7.34 9.09
N ALA A 201 5.93 8.11 9.06
CA ALA A 201 5.18 8.44 10.26
C ALA A 201 4.58 7.19 10.95
N MET A 202 4.09 6.21 10.21
CA MET A 202 3.59 4.96 10.79
C MET A 202 4.71 4.01 11.21
N LEU A 203 5.84 3.98 10.47
CA LEU A 203 7.01 3.17 10.82
C LEU A 203 7.66 3.66 12.11
N GLU A 204 7.87 4.97 12.26
CA GLU A 204 8.54 5.56 13.42
C GLU A 204 7.80 5.27 14.75
N ARG A 205 6.46 5.12 14.69
CA ARG A 205 5.62 4.87 15.87
C ARG A 205 5.39 3.40 16.20
N ALA A 206 5.87 2.49 15.34
CA ALA A 206 5.77 1.06 15.57
C ALA A 206 6.74 0.58 16.65
N ALA A 207 6.36 -0.44 17.40
CA ALA A 207 7.31 -1.11 18.30
C ALA A 207 8.45 -1.78 17.52
N LYS A 208 8.17 -2.30 16.31
CA LYS A 208 9.11 -2.91 15.38
C LYS A 208 8.84 -2.43 13.96
N PRO A 209 9.59 -1.42 13.45
CA PRO A 209 9.54 -1.00 12.06
C PRO A 209 10.37 -1.92 11.16
N TYR A 210 9.83 -2.19 9.98
CA TYR A 210 10.46 -2.97 8.92
C TYR A 210 10.39 -2.20 7.61
N ALA A 211 11.56 -1.82 7.07
CA ALA A 211 11.67 -1.20 5.75
C ALA A 211 11.78 -2.29 4.68
N ILE A 212 10.73 -2.49 3.91
CA ILE A 212 10.62 -3.53 2.88
C ILE A 212 10.84 -2.92 1.52
N ASN A 213 11.78 -3.46 0.72
CA ASN A 213 12.09 -2.93 -0.61
C ASN A 213 12.18 -1.38 -0.62
N PRO A 214 12.87 -0.76 0.38
CA PRO A 214 12.78 0.66 0.59
C PRO A 214 13.35 1.46 -0.58
N ASN A 215 12.71 2.59 -0.88
CA ASN A 215 13.31 3.59 -1.75
C ASN A 215 14.60 4.16 -1.10
N PRO A 216 15.47 4.84 -1.87
CA PRO A 216 16.77 5.31 -1.35
C PRO A 216 16.67 6.16 -0.08
N ASP A 217 15.66 7.04 0.00
CA ASP A 217 15.51 7.97 1.13
C ASP A 217 15.10 7.22 2.40
N LEU A 218 14.13 6.29 2.31
CA LEU A 218 13.75 5.44 3.44
C LEU A 218 14.89 4.48 3.81
N ALA A 219 15.63 3.93 2.83
CA ALA A 219 16.76 3.04 3.10
C ALA A 219 17.84 3.76 3.92
N GLN A 220 18.17 4.99 3.56
CA GLN A 220 19.11 5.82 4.32
C GLN A 220 18.57 6.06 5.74
N ARG A 221 17.32 6.47 5.88
CA ARG A 221 16.72 6.78 7.16
C ARG A 221 16.62 5.54 8.07
N ALA A 222 16.25 4.39 7.50
CA ALA A 222 16.20 3.11 8.20
C ALA A 222 17.58 2.71 8.75
N ALA A 223 18.64 2.92 7.97
CA ALA A 223 20.02 2.64 8.40
C ALA A 223 20.44 3.54 9.58
N GLU A 224 20.11 4.85 9.53
CA GLU A 224 20.39 5.80 10.61
C GLU A 224 19.68 5.43 11.92
N LEU A 225 18.45 4.91 11.82
CA LEU A 225 17.61 4.53 12.96
C LEU A 225 17.80 3.08 13.42
N GLY A 226 18.61 2.29 12.71
CA GLY A 226 18.85 0.89 13.01
C GLY A 226 17.63 -0.01 12.78
N TRP A 227 16.75 0.37 11.83
CA TRP A 227 15.59 -0.43 11.46
C TRP A 227 15.99 -1.64 10.63
N THR A 228 15.20 -2.69 10.71
CA THR A 228 15.40 -3.86 9.84
C THR A 228 15.02 -3.53 8.41
N VAL A 229 15.94 -3.76 7.48
CA VAL A 229 15.72 -3.61 6.03
C VAL A 229 15.66 -4.99 5.39
N TYR A 230 14.67 -5.22 4.54
CA TYR A 230 14.54 -6.46 3.77
C TYR A 230 14.20 -6.18 2.32
N GLN A 231 14.87 -6.91 1.40
CA GLN A 231 14.63 -6.84 -0.04
C GLN A 231 13.98 -8.15 -0.50
N PRO A 232 12.66 -8.14 -0.77
CA PRO A 232 11.96 -9.32 -1.27
C PRO A 232 12.37 -9.64 -2.71
N HIS A 233 12.29 -10.91 -3.09
CA HIS A 233 12.58 -11.36 -4.43
C HIS A 233 11.39 -11.05 -5.36
N ARG A 234 11.68 -10.55 -6.56
CA ARG A 234 10.65 -10.41 -7.59
C ARG A 234 10.42 -11.77 -8.25
N ASN A 235 9.17 -12.20 -8.36
CA ASN A 235 8.83 -13.36 -9.18
C ASN A 235 9.27 -13.08 -10.63
N GLY A 236 10.15 -13.95 -11.19
CA GLY A 236 10.61 -13.83 -12.58
C GLY A 236 12.06 -13.37 -12.78
N THR A 237 12.80 -12.98 -11.74
CA THR A 237 14.26 -12.85 -11.79
C THR A 237 14.92 -14.07 -11.14
N GLY A 238 14.63 -15.24 -11.70
CA GLY A 238 15.38 -16.47 -11.41
C GLY A 238 16.80 -16.32 -11.95
N ALA A 239 17.77 -16.69 -11.13
CA ALA A 239 19.20 -16.76 -11.41
C ALA A 239 19.54 -17.56 -12.67
#